data_9ed173244c6f41897f93310beabf1b0c
#
_entry.id   9ed173244c6f41897f93310beabf1b0c
#
_cell.length_a   1.000
_cell.length_b   1.000
_cell.length_c   1.000
_cell.angle_alpha   90.00
_cell.angle_beta   90.00
_cell.angle_gamma   90.00
#
_symmetry.space_group_name_H-M   'P 1'
#
loop_
_entity.id
_entity.type
_entity.pdbx_description
1 polymer ?
#
loop_
_entity_poly.entity_id
_entity_poly.type
_entity_poly.pdbx_seq_one_letter_code
_entity_poly.pdbx_strand_id
1 'polypeptide(L)'
;MDDALARAAIDLGGRPWAELRLEREPGLAGHVLQSLAQAARLSLHVEATGRDEHHVAEAAFKATGRALRAAARRGDVGLPSTKGLL
;
A
#
# COMPACT_ATOMS: atom_id res chain seq x y z
N MET A 1 -5.58 -12.46 6.86
CA MET A 1 -6.98 -12.90 6.69
C MET A 1 -6.96 -14.30 6.11
N ASP A 2 -7.88 -15.11 6.52
CA ASP A 2 -7.85 -16.53 6.15
C ASP A 2 -8.07 -16.78 4.66
N ASP A 3 -8.81 -15.92 4.00
CA ASP A 3 -9.18 -16.08 2.61
C ASP A 3 -8.57 -15.04 1.69
N ALA A 4 -7.65 -14.24 2.18
CA ALA A 4 -6.97 -13.25 1.37
C ALA A 4 -5.54 -13.09 1.85
N LEU A 5 -4.66 -12.80 0.90
CA LEU A 5 -3.24 -12.60 1.18
C LEU A 5 -2.76 -11.40 0.39
N ALA A 6 -1.96 -10.56 1.00
CA ALA A 6 -1.40 -9.41 0.33
C ALA A 6 0.05 -9.18 0.72
N ARG A 7 0.80 -8.61 -0.20
CA ARG A 7 2.18 -8.16 0.01
C ARG A 7 2.31 -6.74 -0.50
N ALA A 8 3.05 -5.93 0.21
CA ALA A 8 3.31 -4.56 -0.21
C ALA A 8 4.77 -4.21 0.04
N ALA A 9 5.33 -3.44 -0.88
CA ALA A 9 6.68 -2.91 -0.74
C ALA A 9 6.64 -1.43 -1.08
N ILE A 10 7.38 -0.64 -0.32
CA ILE A 10 7.40 0.81 -0.48
C ILE A 10 8.84 1.29 -0.55
N ASP A 11 9.09 2.20 -1.51
CA ASP A 11 10.36 2.91 -1.61
C ASP A 11 10.05 4.40 -1.47
N LEU A 12 10.53 4.99 -0.41
CA LEU A 12 10.27 6.40 -0.12
C LEU A 12 11.15 7.36 -0.90
N GLY A 13 12.26 6.88 -1.44
CA GLY A 13 13.19 7.75 -2.17
C GLY A 13 12.96 7.78 -3.65
N GLY A 14 11.97 7.05 -4.14
CA GLY A 14 11.76 6.90 -5.56
C GLY A 14 10.80 7.90 -6.16
N ARG A 15 10.47 7.68 -7.42
CA ARG A 15 9.46 8.47 -8.11
C ARG A 15 8.08 8.00 -7.67
N PRO A 16 7.09 8.89 -7.65
CA PRO A 16 5.71 8.49 -7.36
C PRO A 16 5.26 7.46 -8.39
N TRP A 17 4.90 6.28 -7.93
CA TRP A 17 4.55 5.20 -8.83
C TRP A 17 3.87 4.09 -8.07
N ALA A 18 2.93 3.42 -8.71
CA ALA A 18 2.26 2.29 -8.10
C ALA A 18 2.11 1.17 -9.10
N GLU A 19 2.52 -0.03 -8.70
CA GLU A 19 2.20 -1.24 -9.44
C GLU A 19 1.30 -2.07 -8.56
N LEU A 20 0.07 -2.29 -9.03
CA LEU A 20 -0.97 -2.94 -8.25
C LEU A 20 -1.44 -4.17 -8.99
N ARG A 21 -1.42 -5.30 -8.30
CA ARG A 21 -1.95 -6.55 -8.82
C ARG A 21 -2.98 -7.04 -7.82
N LEU A 22 -4.18 -6.53 -7.97
CA LEU A 22 -5.27 -6.81 -7.06
C LEU A 22 -6.24 -7.75 -7.74
N GLU A 23 -6.28 -8.98 -7.28
CA GLU A 23 -7.21 -9.97 -7.81
C GLU A 23 -8.63 -9.47 -7.58
N ARG A 24 -9.53 -9.76 -8.50
CA ARG A 24 -10.94 -9.40 -8.43
C ARG A 24 -11.23 -7.90 -8.51
N GLU A 25 -10.21 -7.11 -8.86
CA GLU A 25 -10.38 -5.67 -9.10
C GLU A 25 -11.30 -5.02 -8.07
N PRO A 26 -10.87 -4.93 -6.82
CA PRO A 26 -11.75 -4.52 -5.72
C PRO A 26 -12.09 -3.03 -5.74
N GLY A 27 -12.89 -2.63 -6.68
CA GLY A 27 -13.51 -1.31 -6.71
C GLY A 27 -12.51 -0.16 -6.66
N LEU A 28 -12.69 0.73 -5.70
CA LEU A 28 -11.86 1.92 -5.57
C LEU A 28 -10.49 1.68 -4.93
N ALA A 29 -10.23 0.46 -4.47
CA ALA A 29 -8.98 0.19 -3.74
C ALA A 29 -7.76 0.55 -4.56
N GLY A 30 -7.74 0.13 -5.84
CA GLY A 30 -6.61 0.45 -6.71
C GLY A 30 -6.44 1.95 -6.90
N HIS A 31 -7.54 2.66 -7.08
CA HIS A 31 -7.50 4.09 -7.26
C HIS A 31 -6.97 4.79 -6.01
N VAL A 32 -7.42 4.37 -4.84
CA VAL A 32 -6.96 4.95 -3.58
C VAL A 32 -5.47 4.72 -3.39
N LEU A 33 -4.99 3.50 -3.68
CA LEU A 33 -3.58 3.18 -3.52
C LEU A 33 -2.71 3.97 -4.51
N GLN A 34 -3.18 4.16 -5.74
CA GLN A 34 -2.45 5.00 -6.69
C GLN A 34 -2.40 6.44 -6.22
N SER A 35 -3.50 6.95 -5.72
CA SER A 35 -3.55 8.31 -5.21
C SER A 35 -2.61 8.49 -4.02
N LEU A 36 -2.53 7.47 -3.16
CA LEU A 36 -1.60 7.50 -2.04
C LEU A 36 -0.16 7.61 -2.53
N ALA A 37 0.22 6.78 -3.51
CA ALA A 37 1.58 6.83 -4.04
C ALA A 37 1.92 8.22 -4.59
N GLN A 38 0.99 8.81 -5.34
CA GLN A 38 1.21 10.13 -5.90
C GLN A 38 1.29 11.19 -4.82
N ALA A 39 0.35 11.19 -3.88
CA ALA A 39 0.29 12.21 -2.85
C ALA A 39 1.47 12.16 -1.89
N ALA A 40 1.89 10.96 -1.53
CA ALA A 40 3.02 10.78 -0.61
C ALA A 40 4.36 10.70 -1.33
N ARG A 41 4.35 10.73 -2.67
CA ARG A 41 5.55 10.72 -3.50
C ARG A 41 6.42 9.50 -3.21
N LEU A 42 5.80 8.33 -3.24
CA LEU A 42 6.50 7.09 -2.99
C LEU A 42 6.22 6.09 -4.11
N SER A 43 7.08 5.08 -4.20
CA SER A 43 6.85 3.95 -5.09
C SER A 43 6.19 2.85 -4.29
N LEU A 44 5.13 2.29 -4.83
CA LEU A 44 4.32 1.31 -4.13
C LEU A 44 4.11 0.08 -5.01
N HIS A 45 4.39 -1.09 -4.46
CA HIS A 45 4.06 -2.37 -5.10
C HIS A 45 3.13 -3.11 -4.18
N VAL A 46 1.98 -3.51 -4.69
CA VAL A 46 1.02 -4.28 -3.91
C VAL A 46 0.49 -5.44 -4.74
N GLU A 47 0.52 -6.63 -4.15
CA GLU A 47 -0.13 -7.80 -4.71
C GLU A 47 -1.12 -8.30 -3.68
N ALA A 48 -2.33 -8.61 -4.12
CA ALA A 48 -3.33 -9.16 -3.21
C ALA A 48 -4.20 -10.17 -3.94
N THR A 49 -4.45 -11.30 -3.29
CA THR A 49 -5.30 -12.35 -3.81
C THR A 49 -6.32 -12.76 -2.77
N GLY A 50 -7.41 -13.34 -3.21
CA GLY A 50 -8.44 -13.79 -2.28
C GLY A 50 -9.72 -14.15 -3.00
N ARG A 51 -10.66 -14.66 -2.25
CA ARG A 51 -11.95 -15.13 -2.80
C ARG A 51 -12.99 -14.02 -2.91
N ASP A 52 -12.81 -12.96 -2.15
CA ASP A 52 -13.81 -11.92 -1.98
C ASP A 52 -13.13 -10.58 -2.19
N GLU A 53 -13.74 -9.74 -3.02
CA GLU A 53 -13.11 -8.45 -3.35
C GLU A 53 -12.95 -7.55 -2.12
N HIS A 54 -13.88 -7.63 -1.17
CA HIS A 54 -13.77 -6.84 0.06
C HIS A 54 -12.55 -7.28 0.87
N HIS A 55 -12.35 -8.59 1.00
CA HIS A 55 -11.20 -9.12 1.74
C HIS A 55 -9.90 -8.84 1.02
N VAL A 56 -9.90 -8.88 -0.31
CA VAL A 56 -8.71 -8.52 -1.08
C VAL A 56 -8.34 -7.05 -0.84
N ALA A 57 -9.32 -6.15 -0.89
CA ALA A 57 -9.07 -4.74 -0.64
C ALA A 57 -8.54 -4.51 0.77
N GLU A 58 -9.16 -5.16 1.74
CA GLU A 58 -8.76 -5.02 3.14
C GLU A 58 -7.33 -5.52 3.36
N ALA A 59 -7.00 -6.67 2.78
CA ALA A 59 -5.65 -7.21 2.89
C ALA A 59 -4.63 -6.28 2.23
N ALA A 60 -4.97 -5.72 1.07
CA ALA A 60 -4.09 -4.79 0.37
C ALA A 60 -3.81 -3.55 1.19
N PHE A 61 -4.84 -2.98 1.81
CA PHE A 61 -4.67 -1.79 2.65
C PHE A 61 -3.85 -2.09 3.90
N LYS A 62 -4.08 -3.23 4.54
CA LYS A 62 -3.31 -3.62 5.71
C LYS A 62 -1.84 -3.82 5.37
N ALA A 63 -1.56 -4.50 4.28
CA ALA A 63 -0.19 -4.73 3.85
C ALA A 63 0.51 -3.41 3.54
N THR A 64 -0.18 -2.50 2.85
CA THR A 64 0.36 -1.19 2.52
C THR A 64 0.66 -0.39 3.80
N GLY A 65 -0.26 -0.40 4.75
CA GLY A 65 -0.06 0.29 6.02
C GLY A 65 1.15 -0.23 6.79
N ARG A 66 1.32 -1.55 6.82
CA ARG A 66 2.47 -2.16 7.47
C ARG A 66 3.78 -1.80 6.78
N ALA A 67 3.78 -1.81 5.45
CA ALA A 67 4.98 -1.45 4.68
C ALA A 67 5.36 0.00 4.91
N LEU A 68 4.36 0.88 4.96
CA LEU A 68 4.59 2.30 5.20
C LEU A 68 5.16 2.52 6.60
N ARG A 69 4.60 1.86 7.59
CA ARG A 69 5.09 1.97 8.95
C ARG A 69 6.53 1.46 9.06
N ALA A 70 6.83 0.34 8.41
CA ALA A 70 8.18 -0.22 8.44
C ALA A 70 9.19 0.74 7.79
N ALA A 71 8.82 1.33 6.66
CA ALA A 71 9.68 2.29 5.98
C ALA A 71 9.95 3.51 6.86
N ALA A 72 8.92 3.99 7.53
CA ALA A 72 9.05 5.14 8.42
C ALA A 72 9.96 4.83 9.60
N ARG A 73 9.86 3.62 10.16
CA ARG A 73 10.68 3.21 11.31
C ARG A 73 12.16 3.09 10.96
N ARG A 74 12.47 2.74 9.74
CA ARG A 74 13.88 2.63 9.33
C ARG A 74 14.54 4.00 9.19
N GLY A 75 13.77 5.06 9.39
CA GLY A 75 14.31 6.38 9.22
C GLY A 75 14.53 6.75 7.77
N ASP A 76 13.80 6.11 6.88
CA ASP A 76 13.80 6.46 5.45
C ASP A 76 13.06 7.76 5.32
N VAL A 77 13.71 8.79 5.67
CA VAL A 77 13.11 10.09 5.86
C VAL A 77 12.55 10.61 4.57
N GLY A 78 11.40 11.11 4.60
CA GLY A 78 10.81 11.64 3.39
C GLY A 78 9.35 11.91 3.53
N LEU A 79 8.78 11.50 4.64
CA LEU A 79 7.37 11.72 4.90
C LEU A 79 7.22 12.65 6.10
N PRO A 80 7.13 13.96 5.83
CA PRO A 80 6.98 14.92 6.92
C PRO A 80 5.78 14.63 7.82
N SER A 81 4.76 14.01 7.27
CA SER A 81 3.55 13.68 8.01
C SER A 81 3.67 12.40 8.82
N THR A 82 4.82 11.74 8.79
CA THR A 82 5.00 10.46 9.46
C THR A 82 4.65 10.54 10.94
N LYS A 83 5.06 11.60 11.60
CA LYS A 83 4.76 11.78 13.01
C LYS A 83 3.27 11.86 13.29
N GLY A 84 2.53 12.44 12.39
CA GLY A 84 1.09 12.51 12.53
C GLY A 84 0.39 11.19 12.27
N LEU A 85 1.03 10.31 11.51
CA LEU A 85 0.48 9.01 11.16
C LEU A 85 0.79 7.95 12.21
N LEU A 86 1.83 8.13 12.93
CA LEU A 86 2.28 7.14 13.91
C LEU A 86 1.88 7.52 15.32
#